data_420b657e4a70ef6180fd549d9be91d83
#
_entry.id   420b657e4a70ef6180fd549d9be91d83
#
_cell.length_a   1.000
_cell.length_b   1.000
_cell.length_c   1.000
_cell.angle_alpha   90.00
_cell.angle_beta   90.00
_cell.angle_gamma   90.00
#
_symmetry.space_group_name_H-M   'P 1'
#
loop_
_entity.id
_entity.type
_entity.pdbx_description
1 polymer ?
#
loop_
_entity_poly.entity_id
_entity_poly.type
_entity_poly.pdbx_seq_one_letter_code
_entity_poly.pdbx_strand_id
1 'polypeptide(L)'
;MYNNAVRLVFCDEENIMKITDSEGLGNIIRNRRKELKYTQAFLSEYTGLSVSFISDVERGKPTVEIGKVIQLISILGLDINIDVRGR
;
A
#
# COMPACT_ATOMS: atom_id res chain seq x y z
N MET A 1 3.84 1.85 17.38
CA MET A 1 3.84 1.98 17.72
C MET A 1 3.86 2.14 17.70
N TYR A 2 3.17 2.21 17.43
CA TYR A 2 2.91 2.30 17.82
C TYR A 2 2.96 2.50 17.70
N ASN A 3 2.82 2.14 17.28
CA ASN A 3 2.63 2.30 17.62
C ASN A 3 2.56 2.42 17.64
N ASN A 4 2.31 2.20 17.60
CA ASN A 4 2.14 2.25 18.08
C ASN A 4 1.97 1.99 18.36
N ALA A 5 1.80 1.58 18.58
CA ALA A 5 1.44 1.30 18.96
C ALA A 5 0.95 1.21 19.26
N VAL A 6 0.64 1.01 19.57
CA VAL A 6 0.06 1.00 19.79
C VAL A 6 -0.49 1.07 19.63
N ARG A 7 -0.78 1.12 19.59
CA ARG A 7 -1.28 1.11 19.32
C ARG A 7 -1.34 0.55 19.56
N LEU A 8 -1.40 -0.26 19.99
CA LEU A 8 -1.57 -0.91 20.13
C LEU A 8 -1.60 -1.65 20.05
N VAL A 9 -1.56 -2.15 20.35
CA VAL A 9 -1.90 -2.95 20.12
C VAL A 9 -2.66 -3.51 19.90
N PHE A 10 -3.01 -3.20 20.01
CA PHE A 10 -3.99 -3.96 19.80
C PHE A 10 -4.53 -4.04 18.57
N CYS A 11 -4.60 -4.32 18.38
CA CYS A 11 -4.97 -4.41 17.43
C CYS A 11 -5.06 -4.40 16.30
N ASP A 12 -4.99 -4.63 16.52
CA ASP A 12 -4.43 -4.70 15.28
C ASP A 12 -4.98 -5.67 14.32
N GLU A 13 -5.61 -6.69 14.77
CA GLU A 13 -6.31 -7.58 13.86
C GLU A 13 -7.40 -6.85 13.14
N GLU A 14 -7.94 -5.81 13.79
CA GLU A 14 -8.98 -5.02 13.16
C GLU A 14 -8.45 -4.20 12.02
N ASN A 15 -7.13 -4.00 11.99
CA ASN A 15 -6.51 -3.18 10.95
C ASN A 15 -5.89 -4.00 9.84
N ILE A 16 -6.01 -5.31 9.92
CA ILE A 16 -5.48 -6.19 8.90
C ILE A 16 -6.47 -6.22 7.74
N MET A 17 -5.98 -5.93 6.55
CA MET A 17 -6.79 -5.95 5.35
C MET A 17 -6.38 -7.11 4.49
N LYS A 18 -7.38 -7.89 4.08
CA LYS A 18 -7.13 -9.00 3.18
C LYS A 18 -7.21 -8.50 1.75
N ILE A 19 -6.19 -8.84 0.98
CA ILE A 19 -6.11 -8.42 -0.41
C ILE A 19 -6.33 -9.65 -1.26
N THR A 20 -7.34 -9.61 -2.12
CA THR A 20 -7.66 -10.72 -2.99
C THR A 20 -7.52 -10.37 -4.46
N ASP A 21 -7.31 -9.09 -4.79
CA ASP A 21 -7.15 -8.70 -6.18
C ASP A 21 -6.37 -7.39 -6.25
N SER A 22 -6.04 -7.00 -7.47
CA SER A 22 -5.23 -5.80 -7.69
C SER A 22 -6.00 -4.52 -7.37
N GLU A 23 -7.33 -4.54 -7.48
CA GLU A 23 -8.13 -3.38 -7.13
C GLU A 23 -8.08 -3.11 -5.63
N GLY A 24 -8.19 -4.17 -4.82
CA GLY A 24 -8.10 -4.03 -3.38
C GLY A 24 -6.76 -3.47 -2.96
N LEU A 25 -5.69 -3.98 -3.57
CA LEU A 25 -4.35 -3.47 -3.27
C LEU A 25 -4.22 -2.01 -3.68
N GLY A 26 -4.74 -1.66 -4.85
CA GLY A 26 -4.69 -0.29 -5.34
C GLY A 26 -5.38 0.68 -4.41
N ASN A 27 -6.53 0.27 -3.85
CA ASN A 27 -7.27 1.11 -2.92
C ASN A 27 -6.49 1.34 -1.63
N ILE A 28 -5.83 0.31 -1.13
CA ILE A 28 -5.02 0.44 0.09
C ILE A 28 -3.88 1.42 -0.14
N ILE A 29 -3.22 1.29 -1.28
CA ILE A 29 -2.10 2.18 -1.63
C ILE A 29 -2.58 3.62 -1.76
N ARG A 30 -3.71 3.81 -2.45
CA ARG A 30 -4.27 5.14 -2.63
C ARG A 30 -4.66 5.78 -1.30
N ASN A 31 -5.33 5.01 -0.45
CA ASN A 31 -5.76 5.53 0.85
C ASN A 31 -4.57 5.89 1.72
N ARG A 32 -3.53 5.06 1.71
CA ARG A 32 -2.34 5.35 2.49
C ARG A 32 -1.65 6.61 1.98
N ARG A 33 -1.55 6.76 0.66
CA ARG A 33 -0.97 7.96 0.07
C ARG A 33 -1.72 9.19 0.56
N LYS A 34 -3.06 9.12 0.56
CA LYS A 34 -3.89 10.25 0.98
C LYS A 34 -3.75 10.52 2.48
N GLU A 35 -3.62 9.47 3.28
CA GLU A 35 -3.37 9.63 4.71
C GLU A 35 -2.11 10.45 4.95
N LEU A 36 -1.09 10.20 4.16
CA LEU A 36 0.18 10.89 4.27
C LEU A 36 0.15 12.26 3.61
N LYS A 37 -0.98 12.62 3.01
CA LYS A 37 -1.18 13.90 2.35
C LYS A 37 -0.27 14.11 1.14
N TYR A 38 0.08 13.03 0.48
CA TYR A 38 0.92 13.07 -0.72
C TYR A 38 0.04 13.11 -1.96
N THR A 39 0.44 13.91 -2.94
CA THR A 39 -0.16 13.84 -4.28
C THR A 39 0.56 12.75 -5.07
N GLN A 40 -0.05 12.32 -6.17
CA GLN A 40 0.63 11.39 -7.06
C GLN A 40 1.90 12.02 -7.64
N ALA A 41 1.86 13.31 -7.93
CA ALA A 41 3.02 14.01 -8.47
C ALA A 41 4.18 14.02 -7.48
N PHE A 42 3.88 14.30 -6.20
CA PHE A 42 4.92 14.29 -5.17
C PHE A 42 5.52 12.90 -5.03
N LEU A 43 4.65 11.90 -4.99
CA LEU A 43 5.10 10.52 -4.81
C LEU A 43 5.94 10.08 -6.01
N SER A 44 5.59 10.53 -7.20
CA SER A 44 6.36 10.26 -8.40
C SER A 44 7.79 10.80 -8.28
N GLU A 45 7.90 12.06 -7.85
CA GLU A 45 9.22 12.67 -7.67
C GLU A 45 10.02 11.96 -6.61
N TYR A 46 9.37 11.61 -5.51
CA TYR A 46 10.07 11.00 -4.37
C TYR A 46 10.55 9.60 -4.69
N THR A 47 9.78 8.83 -5.45
CA THR A 47 10.09 7.42 -5.71
C THR A 47 10.82 7.18 -7.01
N GLY A 48 10.73 8.12 -7.94
CA GLY A 48 11.23 7.91 -9.29
C GLY A 48 10.28 7.13 -10.18
N LEU A 49 9.11 6.74 -9.66
CA LEU A 49 8.09 6.05 -10.45
C LEU A 49 7.23 7.09 -11.16
N SER A 50 6.75 6.78 -12.36
CA SER A 50 5.95 7.75 -13.11
C SER A 50 4.58 7.92 -12.48
N VAL A 51 3.98 9.10 -12.68
CA VAL A 51 2.61 9.35 -12.24
C VAL A 51 1.67 8.34 -12.90
N SER A 52 1.93 8.03 -14.16
CA SER A 52 1.11 7.06 -14.90
C SER A 52 1.14 5.69 -14.23
N PHE A 53 2.33 5.25 -13.81
CA PHE A 53 2.47 3.97 -13.12
C PHE A 53 1.70 3.98 -11.79
N ILE A 54 1.88 5.05 -11.00
CA ILE A 54 1.22 5.16 -9.71
C ILE A 54 -0.30 5.15 -9.91
N SER A 55 -0.78 5.88 -10.90
CA SER A 55 -2.20 5.92 -11.21
C SER A 55 -2.72 4.54 -11.60
N ASP A 56 -1.97 3.81 -12.43
CA ASP A 56 -2.35 2.47 -12.83
C ASP A 56 -2.48 1.53 -11.63
N VAL A 57 -1.51 1.60 -10.71
CA VAL A 57 -1.54 0.79 -9.50
C VAL A 57 -2.78 1.11 -8.68
N GLU A 58 -3.06 2.39 -8.48
CA GLU A 58 -4.17 2.81 -7.64
C GLU A 58 -5.52 2.44 -8.25
N ARG A 59 -5.59 2.34 -9.58
CA ARG A 59 -6.81 1.92 -10.25
C ARG A 59 -6.95 0.40 -10.34
N GLY A 60 -5.94 -0.32 -9.86
CA GLY A 60 -6.02 -1.77 -9.82
C GLY A 60 -5.65 -2.47 -11.11
N LYS A 61 -4.85 -1.83 -11.95
CA LYS A 61 -4.42 -2.47 -13.20
C LYS A 61 -3.66 -3.75 -12.89
N PRO A 62 -4.11 -4.90 -13.41
CA PRO A 62 -3.53 -6.20 -13.00
C PRO A 62 -2.16 -6.48 -13.61
N THR A 63 -1.74 -5.73 -14.61
CA THR A 63 -0.50 -6.00 -15.34
C THR A 63 0.64 -5.09 -14.94
N VAL A 64 0.55 -4.42 -13.78
CA VAL A 64 1.65 -3.56 -13.33
C VAL A 64 2.82 -4.41 -12.86
N GLU A 65 4.00 -3.83 -12.92
CA GLU A 65 5.23 -4.52 -12.55
C GLU A 65 5.30 -4.68 -11.04
N ILE A 66 5.28 -5.94 -10.56
CA ILE A 66 5.14 -6.23 -9.14
C ILE A 66 6.31 -5.69 -8.32
N GLY A 67 7.52 -5.73 -8.86
CA GLY A 67 8.68 -5.23 -8.11
C GLY A 67 8.56 -3.76 -7.76
N LYS A 68 8.03 -2.98 -8.69
CA LYS A 68 7.83 -1.55 -8.46
C LYS A 68 6.68 -1.31 -7.50
N VAL A 69 5.65 -2.18 -7.52
CA VAL A 69 4.55 -2.09 -6.57
C VAL A 69 5.05 -2.33 -5.15
N ILE A 70 5.90 -3.34 -4.98
CA ILE A 70 6.48 -3.66 -3.67
C ILE A 70 7.30 -2.48 -3.16
N GLN A 71 8.09 -1.86 -4.05
CA GLN A 71 8.86 -0.67 -3.70
C GLN A 71 7.95 0.46 -3.22
N LEU A 72 6.85 0.67 -3.94
CA LEU A 72 5.88 1.72 -3.60
C LEU A 72 5.26 1.46 -2.23
N ILE A 73 4.87 0.22 -1.98
CA ILE A 73 4.28 -0.19 -0.70
C ILE A 73 5.25 0.11 0.45
N SER A 74 6.51 -0.27 0.26
CA SER A 74 7.53 -0.06 1.28
C SER A 74 7.74 1.42 1.58
N ILE A 75 7.79 2.23 0.53
CA ILE A 75 8.00 3.68 0.69
C ILE A 75 6.84 4.32 1.43
N LEU A 76 5.63 3.80 1.24
CA LEU A 76 4.45 4.31 1.93
C LEU A 76 4.34 3.83 3.37
N GLY A 77 5.30 3.04 3.84
CA GLY A 77 5.30 2.55 5.21
C GLY A 77 4.31 1.44 5.45
N LEU A 78 3.99 0.68 4.41
CA LEU A 78 3.09 -0.46 4.52
C LEU A 78 3.91 -1.74 4.50
N ASP A 79 3.45 -2.73 5.27
CA ASP A 79 4.09 -4.04 5.31
C ASP A 79 3.24 -5.06 4.56
N ILE A 80 3.92 -5.98 3.92
CA ILE A 80 3.25 -7.08 3.22
C ILE A 80 3.41 -8.33 4.05
N ASN A 81 2.29 -8.97 4.36
CA ASN A 81 2.29 -10.24 5.09
C ASN A 81 1.61 -11.29 4.23
N ILE A 82 2.23 -12.45 4.14
CA ILE A 82 1.69 -13.55 3.36
C ILE A 82 1.65 -14.76 4.27
N ASP A 83 0.44 -15.28 4.50
CA ASP A 83 0.22 -16.40 5.40
C ASP A 83 -0.47 -17.54 4.66
N VAL A 84 -0.22 -18.73 5.15
CA VAL A 84 -0.93 -19.89 4.64
C VAL A 84 -2.39 -19.78 5.08
N ARG A 85 -3.31 -19.96 4.13
CA ARG A 85 -4.73 -19.87 4.42
C ARG A 85 -5.12 -20.94 5.44
N GLY A 86 -5.98 -20.55 6.37
CA GLY A 86 -6.50 -21.47 7.36
C GLY A 86 -5.67 -21.55 8.62
N ARG A 87 -4.72 -20.65 8.80
CA ARG A 87 -3.88 -20.64 9.98
C ARG A 87 -4.16 -19.50 10.90
#